data_fa62ae0592ce35f49833d9d13559b0e1
#
_entry.id   fa62ae0592ce35f49833d9d13559b0e1
#
_cell.length_a   1.000
_cell.length_b   1.000
_cell.length_c   1.000
_cell.angle_alpha   90.00
_cell.angle_beta   90.00
_cell.angle_gamma   90.00
#
_symmetry.space_group_name_H-M   'P 1'
#
loop_
_entity.id
_entity.type
_entity.pdbx_description
1 polymer ?
#
loop_
_entity_poly.entity_id
_entity_poly.type
_entity_poly.pdbx_seq_one_letter_code
_entity_poly.pdbx_strand_id
1 'polypeptide(L)'
;MNFMRRAVACICVGDKYTIKDIQRLEKMVFKNTTYNINFRVFDEPILPKWWTKVLYHSPIIEQFTEDVVLAFDLDVVIKGNIDSLFDWVEKQDYLCAPWARWREHMDDFEDQRNRDILCTPYNSSILGWRPDTSLKIWERFEFEDIEKYGGFDTYLWMKRLDPIRMPDH
;
A
#
# COMPACT_ATOMS: atom_id res chain seq x y z
N MET A 1 -22.94 -1.01 20.02
CA MET A 1 -21.87 -0.23 19.40
C MET A 1 -21.08 -1.13 18.46
N ASN A 2 -21.13 -0.90 17.16
CA ASN A 2 -20.24 -1.62 16.23
C ASN A 2 -18.84 -1.04 16.41
N PHE A 3 -17.92 -1.83 16.96
CA PHE A 3 -16.52 -1.41 17.04
C PHE A 3 -15.92 -1.50 15.62
N MET A 4 -15.35 -0.40 15.15
CA MET A 4 -14.60 -0.34 13.89
C MET A 4 -13.45 -1.35 13.92
N ARG A 5 -13.44 -2.28 12.98
CA ARG A 5 -12.39 -3.30 12.84
C ARG A 5 -11.27 -2.73 11.97
N ARG A 6 -10.04 -2.87 12.41
CA ARG A 6 -8.86 -2.31 11.76
C ARG A 6 -7.82 -3.40 11.48
N ALA A 7 -7.13 -3.29 10.37
CA ALA A 7 -6.00 -4.16 10.07
C ALA A 7 -4.78 -3.36 9.62
N VAL A 8 -3.62 -3.94 9.89
CA VAL A 8 -2.37 -3.59 9.21
C VAL A 8 -1.94 -4.78 8.36
N ALA A 9 -1.57 -4.51 7.11
CA ALA A 9 -1.10 -5.51 6.17
C ALA A 9 0.35 -5.24 5.75
N CYS A 10 1.08 -6.29 5.43
CA CYS A 10 2.38 -6.20 4.76
C CYS A 10 2.57 -7.36 3.78
N ILE A 11 3.53 -7.19 2.85
CA ILE A 11 3.90 -8.20 1.87
C ILE A 11 5.31 -8.68 2.17
N CYS A 12 5.48 -10.01 2.21
CA CYS A 12 6.78 -10.66 2.31
C CYS A 12 6.92 -11.73 1.21
N VAL A 13 7.03 -11.29 -0.03
CA VAL A 13 7.18 -12.17 -1.20
C VAL A 13 8.57 -11.99 -1.82
N GLY A 14 9.22 -13.10 -2.14
CA GLY A 14 10.59 -13.15 -2.65
C GLY A 14 11.63 -13.19 -1.51
N ASP A 15 12.87 -12.88 -1.85
CA ASP A 15 14.06 -13.07 -0.99
C ASP A 15 14.61 -11.77 -0.37
N LYS A 16 13.97 -10.61 -0.69
CA LYS A 16 14.43 -9.31 -0.16
C LYS A 16 14.22 -9.19 1.35
N TYR A 17 13.13 -9.73 1.87
CA TYR A 17 12.72 -9.61 3.26
C TYR A 17 12.60 -10.98 3.94
N THR A 18 12.68 -10.98 5.25
CA THR A 18 12.65 -12.17 6.09
C THR A 18 11.59 -12.07 7.19
N ILE A 19 11.36 -13.15 7.91
CA ILE A 19 10.50 -13.16 9.10
C ILE A 19 10.92 -12.10 10.15
N LYS A 20 12.22 -11.75 10.23
CA LYS A 20 12.71 -10.71 11.14
C LYS A 20 12.20 -9.32 10.77
N ASP A 21 12.04 -9.07 9.47
CA ASP A 21 11.49 -7.78 8.98
C ASP A 21 10.00 -7.68 9.30
N ILE A 22 9.25 -8.78 9.15
CA ILE A 22 7.84 -8.88 9.56
C ILE A 22 7.72 -8.60 11.06
N GLN A 23 8.48 -9.31 11.90
CA GLN A 23 8.45 -9.14 13.35
C GLN A 23 8.83 -7.72 13.81
N ARG A 24 9.78 -7.09 13.08
CA ARG A 24 10.15 -5.70 13.33
C ARG A 24 8.99 -4.75 13.04
N LEU A 25 8.35 -4.88 11.88
CA LEU A 25 7.21 -4.05 11.51
C LEU A 25 6.04 -4.27 12.48
N GLU A 26 5.68 -5.51 12.76
CA GLU A 26 4.62 -5.87 13.69
C GLU A 26 4.83 -5.23 15.07
N LYS A 27 6.04 -5.34 15.62
CA LYS A 27 6.41 -4.70 16.90
C LYS A 27 6.27 -3.17 16.84
N MET A 28 6.66 -2.53 15.74
CA MET A 28 6.49 -1.09 15.57
C MET A 28 5.03 -0.69 15.50
N VAL A 29 4.22 -1.45 14.77
CA VAL A 29 2.77 -1.23 14.65
C VAL A 29 2.11 -1.29 16.02
N PHE A 30 2.25 -2.40 16.76
CA PHE A 30 1.62 -2.56 18.08
C PHE A 30 2.14 -1.57 19.12
N LYS A 31 3.37 -1.10 19.00
CA LYS A 31 3.90 -0.05 19.88
C LYS A 31 3.28 1.32 19.61
N ASN A 32 2.84 1.57 18.40
CA ASN A 32 2.45 2.90 17.90
C ASN A 32 0.93 3.01 17.61
N THR A 33 0.12 2.11 18.14
CA THR A 33 -1.35 2.21 18.08
C THR A 33 -1.97 1.93 19.43
N THR A 34 -3.10 2.58 19.71
CA THR A 34 -3.97 2.28 20.84
C THR A 34 -5.16 1.42 20.40
N TYR A 35 -5.36 1.24 19.12
CA TYR A 35 -6.45 0.45 18.58
C TYR A 35 -6.16 -1.04 18.65
N ASN A 36 -7.23 -1.83 18.82
CA ASN A 36 -7.17 -3.25 18.58
C ASN A 36 -7.16 -3.49 17.06
N ILE A 37 -6.07 -4.07 16.56
CA ILE A 37 -5.85 -4.29 15.13
C ILE A 37 -5.51 -5.76 14.85
N ASN A 38 -5.85 -6.21 13.66
CA ASN A 38 -5.33 -7.44 13.08
C ASN A 38 -4.08 -7.13 12.26
N PHE A 39 -3.01 -7.92 12.46
CA PHE A 39 -1.81 -7.83 11.64
C PHE A 39 -1.82 -8.98 10.62
N ARG A 40 -1.74 -8.65 9.33
CA ARG A 40 -1.84 -9.61 8.23
C ARG A 40 -0.58 -9.59 7.37
N VAL A 41 -0.08 -10.77 7.06
CA VAL A 41 1.09 -10.96 6.19
C VAL A 41 0.65 -11.66 4.91
N PHE A 42 1.04 -11.11 3.78
CA PHE A 42 0.87 -11.72 2.47
C PHE A 42 2.23 -12.24 2.00
N ASP A 43 2.42 -13.54 2.12
CA ASP A 43 3.69 -14.24 1.81
C ASP A 43 3.57 -15.27 0.69
N GLU A 44 2.36 -15.52 0.18
CA GLU A 44 2.16 -16.39 -0.98
C GLU A 44 2.59 -15.69 -2.27
N PRO A 45 3.45 -16.32 -3.10
CA PRO A 45 3.99 -15.73 -4.31
C PRO A 45 3.02 -15.85 -5.51
N ILE A 46 1.78 -15.36 -5.37
CA ILE A 46 0.76 -15.38 -6.43
C ILE A 46 1.15 -14.41 -7.55
N LEU A 47 1.60 -13.20 -7.18
CA LEU A 47 2.14 -12.21 -8.10
C LEU A 47 3.58 -11.85 -7.73
N PRO A 48 4.44 -11.45 -8.69
CA PRO A 48 5.84 -11.20 -8.42
C PRO A 48 6.05 -9.92 -7.59
N LYS A 49 6.83 -10.02 -6.51
CA LYS A 49 7.34 -8.89 -5.70
C LYS A 49 6.22 -7.93 -5.27
N TRP A 50 6.39 -6.62 -5.57
CA TRP A 50 5.46 -5.54 -5.23
C TRP A 50 4.10 -5.60 -5.96
N TRP A 51 3.97 -6.40 -7.03
CA TRP A 51 2.70 -6.62 -7.71
C TRP A 51 1.68 -7.33 -6.82
N THR A 52 2.13 -8.02 -5.79
CA THR A 52 1.27 -8.59 -4.75
C THR A 52 0.36 -7.53 -4.11
N LYS A 53 0.69 -6.22 -4.18
CA LYS A 53 -0.17 -5.12 -3.70
C LYS A 53 -1.52 -5.06 -4.43
N VAL A 54 -1.60 -5.48 -5.68
CA VAL A 54 -2.86 -5.56 -6.43
C VAL A 54 -3.83 -6.52 -5.76
N LEU A 55 -3.30 -7.58 -5.15
CA LEU A 55 -4.10 -8.61 -4.48
C LEU A 55 -4.83 -8.10 -3.24
N TYR A 56 -4.36 -7.01 -2.60
CA TYR A 56 -5.09 -6.36 -1.51
C TYR A 56 -6.51 -5.92 -1.93
N HIS A 57 -6.71 -5.71 -3.21
CA HIS A 57 -7.95 -5.21 -3.80
C HIS A 57 -8.71 -6.29 -4.58
N SER A 58 -8.21 -7.53 -4.55
CA SER A 58 -8.75 -8.66 -5.30
C SER A 58 -9.86 -9.37 -4.53
N PRO A 59 -10.96 -9.78 -5.18
CA PRO A 59 -11.95 -10.66 -4.57
C PRO A 59 -11.48 -12.13 -4.47
N ILE A 60 -10.31 -12.47 -5.06
CA ILE A 60 -9.78 -13.85 -5.11
C ILE A 60 -9.12 -14.23 -3.78
N ILE A 61 -8.48 -13.28 -3.11
CA ILE A 61 -7.90 -13.50 -1.79
C ILE A 61 -8.98 -13.28 -0.74
N GLU A 62 -8.88 -14.00 0.37
CA GLU A 62 -9.72 -13.80 1.54
C GLU A 62 -9.82 -12.31 1.86
N GLN A 63 -10.95 -11.73 1.52
CA GLN A 63 -11.15 -10.29 1.64
C GLN A 63 -10.93 -9.85 3.08
N PHE A 64 -10.39 -8.67 3.24
CA PHE A 64 -10.36 -8.04 4.54
C PHE A 64 -11.78 -7.96 5.10
N THR A 65 -11.98 -8.51 6.26
CA THR A 65 -13.24 -8.39 7.01
C THR A 65 -13.26 -7.12 7.86
N GLU A 66 -12.14 -6.43 7.91
CA GLU A 66 -11.95 -5.17 8.62
C GLU A 66 -12.57 -4.01 7.84
N ASP A 67 -12.90 -2.95 8.55
CA ASP A 67 -13.56 -1.78 7.99
C ASP A 67 -12.54 -0.78 7.42
N VAL A 68 -11.32 -0.76 7.96
CA VAL A 68 -10.20 0.08 7.53
C VAL A 68 -8.90 -0.72 7.55
N VAL A 69 -8.11 -0.59 6.50
CA VAL A 69 -6.80 -1.24 6.35
C VAL A 69 -5.71 -0.20 6.10
N LEU A 70 -4.59 -0.35 6.80
CA LEU A 70 -3.32 0.28 6.44
C LEU A 70 -2.35 -0.80 5.96
N ALA A 71 -1.59 -0.54 4.92
CA ALA A 71 -0.49 -1.41 4.51
C ALA A 71 0.83 -0.66 4.56
N PHE A 72 1.87 -1.34 5.04
CA PHE A 72 3.23 -0.82 5.11
C PHE A 72 4.19 -1.76 4.41
N ASP A 73 5.12 -1.21 3.63
CA ASP A 73 6.29 -1.97 3.17
C ASP A 73 7.18 -2.33 4.37
N LEU A 74 7.85 -3.48 4.30
CA LEU A 74 8.64 -4.01 5.42
C LEU A 74 9.89 -3.16 5.77
N ASP A 75 10.27 -2.20 4.92
CA ASP A 75 11.35 -1.24 5.18
C ASP A 75 10.87 0.10 5.74
N VAL A 76 9.57 0.28 5.94
CA VAL A 76 9.00 1.47 6.61
C VAL A 76 9.38 1.48 8.09
N VAL A 77 9.69 2.66 8.61
CA VAL A 77 9.97 2.90 10.04
C VAL A 77 8.86 3.76 10.64
N ILE A 78 8.10 3.18 11.57
CA ILE A 78 7.03 3.87 12.28
C ILE A 78 7.62 4.53 13.52
N LYS A 79 7.59 5.87 13.58
CA LYS A 79 8.18 6.67 14.68
C LYS A 79 7.15 7.25 15.64
N GLY A 80 5.88 7.29 15.24
CA GLY A 80 4.80 7.92 16.01
C GLY A 80 3.50 7.12 15.94
N ASN A 81 2.49 7.62 16.64
CA ASN A 81 1.16 7.03 16.70
C ASN A 81 0.51 7.01 15.30
N ILE A 82 -0.03 5.84 14.91
CA ILE A 82 -0.69 5.62 13.59
C ILE A 82 -2.22 5.67 13.67
N ASP A 83 -2.80 5.92 14.83
CA ASP A 83 -4.26 5.97 15.00
C ASP A 83 -4.88 7.07 14.14
N SER A 84 -4.20 8.21 14.03
CA SER A 84 -4.65 9.32 13.17
C SER A 84 -4.71 8.96 11.68
N LEU A 85 -3.87 8.04 11.21
CA LEU A 85 -3.94 7.54 9.83
C LEU A 85 -5.20 6.70 9.64
N PHE A 86 -5.52 5.81 10.59
CA PHE A 86 -6.77 5.05 10.55
C PHE A 86 -7.99 5.97 10.52
N ASP A 87 -8.04 6.96 11.43
CA ASP A 87 -9.16 7.90 11.54
C ASP A 87 -9.32 8.77 10.29
N TRP A 88 -8.23 9.03 9.60
CA TRP A 88 -8.24 9.79 8.35
C TRP A 88 -8.72 8.92 7.19
N VAL A 89 -8.18 7.69 7.03
CA VAL A 89 -8.54 6.74 5.97
C VAL A 89 -10.00 6.30 6.07
N GLU A 90 -10.52 6.15 7.29
CA GLU A 90 -11.93 5.81 7.54
C GLU A 90 -12.92 6.76 6.83
N LYS A 91 -12.54 8.02 6.65
CA LYS A 91 -13.35 9.07 6.04
C LYS A 91 -13.21 9.16 4.52
N GLN A 92 -12.29 8.37 3.95
CA GLN A 92 -12.05 8.40 2.51
C GLN A 92 -12.87 7.32 1.80
N ASP A 93 -13.17 7.58 0.55
CA ASP A 93 -13.96 6.71 -0.32
C ASP A 93 -13.12 6.04 -1.42
N TYR A 94 -11.79 6.07 -1.27
CA TYR A 94 -10.87 5.42 -2.20
C TYR A 94 -9.53 5.10 -1.53
N LEU A 95 -8.62 4.45 -2.30
CA LEU A 95 -7.24 4.19 -1.91
C LEU A 95 -6.51 5.50 -1.56
N CYS A 96 -5.74 5.48 -0.49
CA CYS A 96 -4.94 6.58 0.00
C CYS A 96 -3.46 6.25 -0.02
N ALA A 97 -2.61 7.19 -0.40
CA ALA A 97 -1.16 7.06 -0.37
C ALA A 97 -0.47 8.40 -0.03
N PRO A 98 0.74 8.38 0.55
CA PRO A 98 1.52 9.59 0.76
C PRO A 98 2.03 10.15 -0.57
N TRP A 99 2.19 11.47 -0.61
CA TRP A 99 2.78 12.15 -1.75
C TRP A 99 4.31 12.00 -1.74
N ALA A 100 4.88 11.63 -2.87
CA ALA A 100 6.33 11.42 -3.03
C ALA A 100 7.03 12.71 -3.49
N ARG A 101 7.07 13.73 -2.64
CA ARG A 101 7.65 15.06 -2.97
C ARG A 101 9.09 15.01 -3.46
N TRP A 102 9.86 14.02 -3.00
CA TRP A 102 11.25 13.82 -3.46
C TRP A 102 11.37 13.43 -4.94
N ARG A 103 10.25 13.04 -5.58
CA ARG A 103 10.19 12.71 -7.01
C ARG A 103 9.89 13.93 -7.89
N GLU A 104 9.46 15.05 -7.32
CA GLU A 104 9.08 16.27 -8.06
C GLU A 104 10.28 16.97 -8.75
N HIS A 105 11.51 16.65 -8.35
CA HIS A 105 12.73 17.24 -8.85
C HIS A 105 13.57 16.29 -9.72
N MET A 106 12.99 15.20 -10.20
CA MET A 106 13.70 14.18 -10.98
C MET A 106 13.54 14.38 -12.50
N ASP A 107 13.58 15.64 -12.96
CA ASP A 107 13.41 15.98 -14.38
C ASP A 107 14.61 15.58 -15.26
N ASP A 108 15.75 15.20 -14.67
CA ASP A 108 17.02 15.00 -15.37
C ASP A 108 17.28 13.56 -15.85
N PHE A 109 16.26 12.71 -15.95
CA PHE A 109 16.44 11.35 -16.45
C PHE A 109 16.44 11.31 -17.99
N GLU A 110 17.56 10.85 -18.57
CA GLU A 110 17.70 10.65 -20.01
C GLU A 110 16.81 9.52 -20.55
N ASP A 111 16.47 8.54 -19.71
CA ASP A 111 15.65 7.38 -20.07
C ASP A 111 14.17 7.62 -19.73
N GLN A 112 13.31 7.63 -20.76
CA GLN A 112 11.86 7.81 -20.63
C GLN A 112 11.22 6.78 -19.69
N ARG A 113 11.69 5.52 -19.70
CA ARG A 113 11.17 4.46 -18.85
C ARG A 113 11.46 4.73 -17.37
N ASN A 114 12.66 5.18 -17.04
CA ASN A 114 13.04 5.56 -15.70
C ASN A 114 12.28 6.82 -15.25
N ARG A 115 12.05 7.76 -16.16
CA ARG A 115 11.24 8.96 -15.92
C ARG A 115 9.81 8.58 -15.53
N ASP A 116 9.15 7.72 -16.29
CA ASP A 116 7.77 7.30 -16.02
C ASP A 116 7.63 6.56 -14.67
N ILE A 117 8.65 5.76 -14.29
CA ILE A 117 8.69 5.06 -12.99
C ILE A 117 8.93 6.04 -11.84
N LEU A 118 9.82 7.00 -12.01
CA LEU A 118 10.31 7.86 -10.94
C LEU A 118 9.49 9.16 -10.79
N CYS A 119 8.75 9.57 -11.82
CA CYS A 119 7.90 10.76 -11.77
C CYS A 119 6.49 10.50 -11.22
N THR A 120 6.20 9.30 -10.73
CA THR A 120 4.93 9.02 -10.06
C THR A 120 4.80 9.87 -8.80
N PRO A 121 3.72 10.66 -8.65
CA PRO A 121 3.63 11.68 -7.60
C PRO A 121 3.37 11.12 -6.20
N TYR A 122 3.13 9.81 -6.05
CA TYR A 122 2.87 9.13 -4.79
C TYR A 122 3.76 7.89 -4.63
N ASN A 123 3.79 7.35 -3.40
CA ASN A 123 4.56 6.18 -3.05
C ASN A 123 3.69 5.17 -2.31
N SER A 124 3.63 3.94 -2.79
CA SER A 124 2.85 2.86 -2.20
C SER A 124 3.51 2.13 -1.04
N SER A 125 4.59 2.66 -0.48
CA SER A 125 5.19 2.09 0.74
C SER A 125 4.27 2.19 1.95
N ILE A 126 3.33 3.13 1.90
CA ILE A 126 2.21 3.25 2.84
C ILE A 126 0.93 3.37 2.02
N LEU A 127 -0.03 2.52 2.29
CA LEU A 127 -1.36 2.57 1.68
C LEU A 127 -2.42 2.53 2.77
N GLY A 128 -3.57 3.15 2.50
CA GLY A 128 -4.74 3.06 3.35
C GLY A 128 -6.01 2.99 2.52
N TRP A 129 -6.96 2.15 2.91
CA TRP A 129 -8.23 2.05 2.20
C TRP A 129 -9.32 1.40 3.07
N ARG A 130 -10.55 1.56 2.63
CA ARG A 130 -11.67 0.73 3.05
C ARG A 130 -11.86 -0.37 2.00
N PRO A 131 -11.98 -1.64 2.38
CA PRO A 131 -12.03 -2.76 1.41
C PRO A 131 -13.11 -2.64 0.34
N ASP A 132 -14.24 -2.01 0.66
CA ASP A 132 -15.37 -1.80 -0.23
C ASP A 132 -15.14 -0.70 -1.29
N THR A 133 -14.08 0.12 -1.16
CA THR A 133 -13.89 1.32 -1.99
C THR A 133 -12.82 1.20 -3.07
N SER A 134 -12.01 0.14 -3.05
CA SER A 134 -10.79 0.04 -3.87
C SER A 134 -10.80 -1.08 -4.92
N LEU A 135 -11.93 -1.74 -5.14
CA LEU A 135 -12.06 -2.88 -6.09
C LEU A 135 -11.66 -2.53 -7.53
N LYS A 136 -11.84 -1.27 -7.96
CA LYS A 136 -11.44 -0.80 -9.30
C LYS A 136 -9.94 -1.05 -9.61
N ILE A 137 -9.10 -1.15 -8.59
CA ILE A 137 -7.67 -1.41 -8.76
C ILE A 137 -7.49 -2.82 -9.33
N TRP A 138 -8.20 -3.81 -8.79
CA TRP A 138 -8.19 -5.17 -9.31
C TRP A 138 -8.92 -5.27 -10.65
N GLU A 139 -10.08 -4.66 -10.80
CA GLU A 139 -10.90 -4.72 -12.01
C GLU A 139 -10.18 -4.21 -13.27
N ARG A 140 -9.22 -3.27 -13.09
CA ARG A 140 -8.42 -2.73 -14.18
C ARG A 140 -7.06 -3.40 -14.38
N PHE A 141 -6.71 -4.35 -13.51
CA PHE A 141 -5.44 -5.06 -13.60
C PHE A 141 -5.50 -6.15 -14.67
N GLU A 142 -4.50 -6.16 -15.53
CA GLU A 142 -4.21 -7.15 -16.54
C GLU A 142 -2.82 -7.74 -16.27
N PHE A 143 -2.62 -9.04 -16.50
CA PHE A 143 -1.31 -9.66 -16.23
C PHE A 143 -0.18 -9.05 -17.05
N GLU A 144 -0.48 -8.52 -18.23
CA GLU A 144 0.44 -7.79 -19.10
C GLU A 144 0.94 -6.48 -18.46
N ASP A 145 0.24 -5.93 -17.49
CA ASP A 145 0.65 -4.74 -16.75
C ASP A 145 1.94 -4.98 -15.95
N ILE A 146 2.22 -6.25 -15.56
CA ILE A 146 3.43 -6.65 -14.86
C ILE A 146 4.68 -6.38 -15.71
N GLU A 147 4.62 -6.65 -17.00
CA GLU A 147 5.72 -6.43 -17.92
C GLU A 147 5.76 -4.97 -18.42
N LYS A 148 4.59 -4.35 -18.54
CA LYS A 148 4.43 -3.00 -19.10
C LYS A 148 4.86 -1.90 -18.14
N TYR A 149 4.55 -2.03 -16.86
CA TYR A 149 4.83 -1.00 -15.85
C TYR A 149 5.91 -1.46 -14.87
N GLY A 150 6.75 -0.53 -14.42
CA GLY A 150 7.87 -0.83 -13.53
C GLY A 150 7.47 -1.17 -12.10
N GLY A 151 6.21 -1.01 -11.72
CA GLY A 151 5.71 -1.33 -10.39
C GLY A 151 4.29 -0.83 -10.14
N PHE A 152 3.81 -1.09 -8.93
CA PHE A 152 2.44 -0.78 -8.53
C PHE A 152 2.13 0.74 -8.58
N ASP A 153 3.07 1.60 -8.18
CA ASP A 153 2.90 3.06 -8.25
C ASP A 153 2.68 3.52 -9.69
N THR A 154 3.54 3.04 -10.61
CA THR A 154 3.45 3.37 -12.04
C THR A 154 2.16 2.84 -12.66
N TYR A 155 1.75 1.63 -12.27
CA TYR A 155 0.48 1.05 -12.69
C TYR A 155 -0.70 1.95 -12.31
N LEU A 156 -0.79 2.36 -11.04
CA LEU A 156 -1.86 3.25 -10.57
C LEU A 156 -1.87 4.56 -11.40
N TRP A 157 -0.70 5.16 -11.58
CA TRP A 157 -0.54 6.41 -12.34
C TRP A 157 -0.99 6.28 -13.80
N MET A 158 -0.48 5.28 -14.49
CA MET A 158 -0.75 5.07 -15.91
C MET A 158 -2.19 4.65 -16.20
N LYS A 159 -2.82 3.91 -15.28
CA LYS A 159 -4.24 3.52 -15.39
C LYS A 159 -5.20 4.60 -14.86
N ARG A 160 -4.71 5.76 -14.41
CA ARG A 160 -5.53 6.83 -13.82
C ARG A 160 -6.36 6.35 -12.62
N LEU A 161 -5.68 5.64 -11.74
CA LEU A 161 -6.20 5.11 -10.48
C LEU A 161 -5.58 5.89 -9.30
N ASP A 162 -5.44 7.21 -9.46
CA ASP A 162 -4.71 8.08 -8.56
C ASP A 162 -5.26 8.00 -7.13
N PRO A 163 -4.43 7.64 -6.14
CA PRO A 163 -4.87 7.57 -4.75
C PRO A 163 -5.15 8.96 -4.19
N ILE A 164 -5.99 9.01 -3.17
CA ILE A 164 -6.21 10.22 -2.36
C ILE A 164 -4.93 10.49 -1.58
N ARG A 165 -4.46 11.73 -1.62
CA ARG A 165 -3.24 12.14 -0.92
C ARG A 165 -3.43 12.07 0.60
N MET A 166 -2.58 11.29 1.28
CA MET A 166 -2.49 11.31 2.73
C MET A 166 -1.94 12.67 3.22
N PRO A 167 -2.39 13.15 4.40
CA PRO A 167 -1.80 14.34 5.01
C PRO A 167 -0.31 14.12 5.32
N ASP A 168 0.46 15.19 5.25
CA ASP A 168 1.86 15.20 5.69
C ASP A 168 1.90 15.08 7.22
N HIS A 169 2.61 14.08 7.75
CA HIS A 169 2.81 13.84 9.18
C HIS A 169 4.28 13.91 9.57
#